data_a32b3ac9ee383e8144346c199602ffc5
#
_entry.id   a32b3ac9ee383e8144346c199602ffc5
#
_cell.length_a   1.000
_cell.length_b   1.000
_cell.length_c   1.000
_cell.angle_alpha   90.00
_cell.angle_beta   90.00
_cell.angle_gamma   90.00
#
_symmetry.space_group_name_H-M   'P 1'
#
loop_
_entity.id
_entity.type
_entity.pdbx_description
1 polymer ?
#
loop_
_entity_poly.entity_id
_entity_poly.type
_entity_poly.pdbx_seq_one_letter_code
_entity_poly.pdbx_strand_id
1 'polypeptide(L)'
;NGTQKIFYSDRRVLYFSTHQYPYYPGTGGLHEIGEGQALGYTVNVPLRRGAVNGTFISAFRKILEPIALAYKPELILVSAGFDTYYQDPLGGMRVTPEGFAAMARVLLNIADQCCSGRVVSVLEGGYNVVGLARSAKATLEEMFDETHYTDKKLNAMEQEADEKNKPVLRSVISGISPYWNVF
;
A
#
# COMPACT_ATOMS: atom_id res chain seq x y z
N ASN A 1 9.37 -8.73 -1.27
CA ASN A 1 10.78 -8.65 -0.80
C ASN A 1 11.81 -8.80 -1.94
N GLY A 2 11.51 -9.56 -3.00
CA GLY A 2 12.39 -9.67 -4.17
C GLY A 2 12.61 -8.31 -4.83
N THR A 3 11.54 -7.59 -5.11
CA THR A 3 11.56 -6.23 -5.67
C THR A 3 12.35 -5.28 -4.77
N GLN A 4 12.09 -5.29 -3.46
CA GLN A 4 12.86 -4.50 -2.49
C GLN A 4 14.35 -4.76 -2.62
N LYS A 5 14.76 -6.03 -2.63
CA LYS A 5 16.18 -6.41 -2.70
C LYS A 5 16.85 -5.95 -4.00
N ILE A 6 16.15 -6.05 -5.13
CA ILE A 6 16.70 -5.67 -6.45
C ILE A 6 16.95 -4.16 -6.53
N PHE A 7 16.02 -3.35 -5.98
CA PHE A 7 16.07 -1.89 -6.09
C PHE A 7 16.51 -1.17 -4.81
N TYR A 8 17.10 -1.91 -3.85
CA TYR A 8 17.41 -1.38 -2.52
C TYR A 8 18.39 -0.21 -2.52
N SER A 9 19.27 -0.13 -3.52
CA SER A 9 20.25 0.96 -3.73
C SER A 9 19.94 1.85 -4.96
N ASP A 10 18.76 1.68 -5.58
CA ASP A 10 18.38 2.41 -6.79
C ASP A 10 17.25 3.42 -6.55
N ARG A 11 17.59 4.71 -6.44
CA ARG A 11 16.63 5.79 -6.22
C ARG A 11 15.68 6.05 -7.39
N ARG A 12 15.87 5.40 -8.55
CA ARG A 12 14.94 5.50 -9.69
C ARG A 12 13.66 4.70 -9.45
N VAL A 13 13.63 3.89 -8.39
CA VAL A 13 12.45 3.14 -7.99
C VAL A 13 12.08 3.50 -6.55
N LEU A 14 10.89 4.05 -6.38
CA LEU A 14 10.26 4.17 -5.07
C LEU A 14 9.53 2.86 -4.77
N TYR A 15 10.02 2.11 -3.81
CA TYR A 15 9.38 0.89 -3.33
C TYR A 15 8.52 1.21 -2.11
N PHE A 16 7.24 0.86 -2.17
CA PHE A 16 6.31 0.96 -1.04
C PHE A 16 5.64 -0.39 -0.80
N SER A 17 5.56 -0.83 0.44
CA SER A 17 4.93 -2.11 0.78
C SER A 17 4.14 -2.03 2.09
N THR A 18 2.89 -2.45 2.05
CA THR A 18 2.08 -2.75 3.23
C THR A 18 1.99 -4.27 3.40
N HIS A 19 2.34 -4.81 4.55
CA HIS A 19 2.36 -6.24 4.80
C HIS A 19 2.23 -6.56 6.29
N GLN A 20 1.84 -7.79 6.60
CA GLN A 20 1.86 -8.29 7.98
C GLN A 20 3.30 -8.50 8.44
N TYR A 21 3.62 -8.03 9.66
CA TYR A 21 4.94 -8.19 10.24
C TYR A 21 4.86 -8.46 11.76
N PRO A 22 5.71 -9.34 12.32
CA PRO A 22 6.61 -10.27 11.61
C PRO A 22 5.82 -11.41 10.97
N TYR A 23 6.05 -11.69 9.71
CA TYR A 23 5.44 -12.79 8.95
C TYR A 23 6.35 -13.24 7.81
N TYR A 24 5.92 -14.24 7.00
CA TYR A 24 6.68 -14.64 5.84
C TYR A 24 6.90 -13.45 4.87
N PRO A 25 8.11 -13.25 4.34
CA PRO A 25 9.36 -14.00 4.51
C PRO A 25 10.29 -13.46 5.61
N GLY A 26 9.83 -12.66 6.55
CA GLY A 26 10.61 -12.17 7.68
C GLY A 26 11.40 -10.87 7.42
N THR A 27 11.23 -10.26 6.23
CA THR A 27 11.84 -8.98 5.82
C THR A 27 10.78 -7.87 5.76
N GLY A 28 11.17 -6.65 5.47
CA GLY A 28 10.28 -5.49 5.39
C GLY A 28 10.09 -4.78 6.73
N GLY A 29 11.10 -4.82 7.60
CA GLY A 29 11.08 -4.09 8.86
C GLY A 29 11.20 -2.57 8.68
N LEU A 30 10.85 -1.81 9.75
CA LEU A 30 10.88 -0.35 9.76
C LEU A 30 12.25 0.26 9.40
N HIS A 31 13.33 -0.47 9.68
CA HIS A 31 14.70 -0.03 9.43
C HIS A 31 15.19 -0.31 8.01
N GLU A 32 14.43 -1.05 7.22
CA GLU A 32 14.76 -1.36 5.84
C GLU A 32 14.23 -0.23 4.93
N ILE A 33 15.03 0.85 4.81
CA ILE A 33 14.65 2.10 4.13
C ILE A 33 15.45 2.39 2.85
N GLY A 34 16.19 1.40 2.35
CA GLY A 34 17.14 1.57 1.24
C GLY A 34 18.57 1.81 1.72
N GLU A 35 19.49 1.98 0.80
CA GLU A 35 20.90 2.24 1.11
C GLU A 35 21.55 3.26 0.15
N GLY A 36 22.63 3.86 0.58
CA GLY A 36 23.39 4.82 -0.23
C GLY A 36 22.53 5.99 -0.70
N GLN A 37 22.48 6.21 -2.02
CA GLN A 37 21.67 7.28 -2.62
C GLN A 37 20.16 6.98 -2.61
N ALA A 38 19.76 5.74 -2.33
CA ALA A 38 18.36 5.31 -2.25
C ALA A 38 17.82 5.24 -0.81
N LEU A 39 18.51 5.81 0.17
CA LEU A 39 17.97 5.96 1.52
C LEU A 39 16.66 6.75 1.48
N GLY A 40 15.60 6.19 2.09
CA GLY A 40 14.24 6.74 2.07
C GLY A 40 13.39 6.31 0.86
N TYR A 41 13.96 5.66 -0.16
CA TYR A 41 13.22 5.20 -1.35
C TYR A 41 12.65 3.78 -1.19
N THR A 42 12.94 3.10 -0.11
CA THR A 42 12.26 1.88 0.33
C THR A 42 11.42 2.22 1.54
N VAL A 43 10.11 2.07 1.41
CA VAL A 43 9.13 2.42 2.46
C VAL A 43 8.33 1.18 2.82
N ASN A 44 8.65 0.59 3.95
CA ASN A 44 7.94 -0.54 4.51
C ASN A 44 6.94 -0.10 5.58
N VAL A 45 5.72 -0.59 5.48
CA VAL A 45 4.67 -0.42 6.49
C VAL A 45 4.35 -1.78 7.11
N PRO A 46 5.12 -2.22 8.13
CA PRO A 46 5.02 -3.53 8.75
C PRO A 46 3.84 -3.58 9.73
N LEU A 47 2.66 -3.85 9.21
CA LEU A 47 1.42 -3.84 9.98
C LEU A 47 1.29 -5.07 10.89
N ARG A 48 0.70 -4.87 12.05
CA ARG A 48 0.34 -5.96 12.96
C ARG A 48 -0.85 -6.74 12.41
N ARG A 49 -0.89 -8.03 12.72
CA ARG A 49 -2.00 -8.93 12.37
C ARG A 49 -3.36 -8.31 12.67
N GLY A 50 -4.33 -8.51 11.77
CA GLY A 50 -5.71 -8.04 11.89
C GLY A 50 -5.90 -6.56 11.51
N ALA A 51 -4.97 -5.95 10.77
CA ALA A 51 -5.17 -4.63 10.20
C ALA A 51 -6.40 -4.61 9.27
N VAL A 52 -7.20 -3.56 9.40
CA VAL A 52 -8.48 -3.36 8.70
C VAL A 52 -8.34 -2.38 7.52
N ASN A 53 -9.39 -2.23 6.72
CA ASN A 53 -9.42 -1.29 5.58
C ASN A 53 -8.86 0.09 5.92
N GLY A 54 -9.36 0.71 6.98
CA GLY A 54 -8.96 2.06 7.37
C GLY A 54 -7.48 2.19 7.68
N THR A 55 -6.84 1.12 8.19
CA THR A 55 -5.40 1.09 8.45
C THR A 55 -4.59 1.12 7.14
N PHE A 56 -5.00 0.32 6.15
CA PHE A 56 -4.36 0.32 4.83
C PHE A 56 -4.58 1.65 4.11
N ILE A 57 -5.80 2.18 4.13
CA ILE A 57 -6.10 3.48 3.53
C ILE A 57 -5.29 4.59 4.20
N SER A 58 -5.15 4.59 5.52
CA SER A 58 -4.27 5.52 6.23
C SER A 58 -2.81 5.41 5.79
N ALA A 59 -2.29 4.19 5.57
CA ALA A 59 -0.93 3.99 5.07
C ALA A 59 -0.78 4.58 3.65
N PHE A 60 -1.73 4.33 2.77
CA PHE A 60 -1.72 4.85 1.40
C PHE A 60 -1.84 6.38 1.36
N ARG A 61 -2.76 6.96 2.10
CA ARG A 61 -3.02 8.41 2.05
C ARG A 61 -2.03 9.25 2.84
N LYS A 62 -1.56 8.76 4.01
CA LYS A 62 -0.67 9.53 4.89
C LYS A 62 0.81 9.28 4.63
N ILE A 63 1.16 8.18 3.97
CA ILE A 63 2.55 7.81 3.72
C ILE A 63 2.84 7.75 2.23
N LEU A 64 2.16 6.86 1.49
CA LEU A 64 2.44 6.68 0.06
C LEU A 64 2.12 7.92 -0.76
N GLU A 65 0.90 8.47 -0.64
CA GLU A 65 0.44 9.58 -1.49
C GLU A 65 1.36 10.80 -1.41
N PRO A 66 1.70 11.37 -0.23
CA PRO A 66 2.57 12.52 -0.17
C PRO A 66 3.97 12.25 -0.71
N ILE A 67 4.54 11.07 -0.46
CA ILE A 67 5.85 10.69 -1.01
C ILE A 67 5.78 10.52 -2.53
N ALA A 68 4.76 9.82 -3.04
CA ALA A 68 4.60 9.58 -4.47
C ALA A 68 4.40 10.89 -5.25
N LEU A 69 3.62 11.83 -4.73
CA LEU A 69 3.44 13.15 -5.33
C LEU A 69 4.75 13.95 -5.38
N ALA A 70 5.61 13.81 -4.36
CA ALA A 70 6.93 14.44 -4.36
C ALA A 70 7.93 13.71 -5.29
N TYR A 71 7.86 12.38 -5.34
CA TYR A 71 8.70 11.53 -6.19
C TYR A 71 8.36 11.68 -7.68
N LYS A 72 7.06 11.87 -8.02
CA LYS A 72 6.53 12.01 -9.40
C LYS A 72 6.84 10.79 -10.27
N PRO A 73 6.29 9.63 -9.95
CA PRO A 73 6.52 8.42 -10.74
C PRO A 73 6.03 8.60 -12.18
N GLU A 74 6.73 8.02 -13.15
CA GLU A 74 6.33 7.97 -14.56
C GLU A 74 5.44 6.75 -14.86
N LEU A 75 5.43 5.77 -13.97
CA LEU A 75 4.64 4.53 -14.04
C LEU A 75 4.45 3.99 -12.62
N ILE A 76 3.27 3.47 -12.33
CA ILE A 76 2.98 2.74 -11.09
C ILE A 76 2.83 1.25 -11.42
N LEU A 77 3.65 0.41 -10.76
CA LEU A 77 3.54 -1.05 -10.81
C LEU A 77 2.98 -1.54 -9.48
N VAL A 78 1.91 -2.31 -9.52
CA VAL A 78 1.25 -2.85 -8.33
C VAL A 78 1.44 -4.36 -8.27
N SER A 79 2.18 -4.84 -7.29
CA SER A 79 2.16 -6.25 -6.87
C SER A 79 0.88 -6.47 -6.05
N ALA A 80 -0.17 -6.94 -6.73
CA ALA A 80 -1.51 -7.07 -6.15
C ALA A 80 -1.66 -8.42 -5.43
N GLY A 81 -1.31 -8.45 -4.16
CA GLY A 81 -1.61 -9.57 -3.26
C GLY A 81 -2.96 -9.40 -2.59
N PHE A 82 -3.83 -10.38 -2.74
CA PHE A 82 -5.16 -10.41 -2.12
C PHE A 82 -5.23 -11.30 -0.87
N ASP A 83 -4.11 -11.79 -0.39
CA ASP A 83 -3.97 -12.59 0.84
C ASP A 83 -4.17 -11.80 2.13
N THR A 84 -4.29 -10.47 2.05
CA THR A 84 -4.75 -9.62 3.15
C THR A 84 -6.28 -9.65 3.34
N TYR A 85 -7.02 -10.37 2.49
CA TYR A 85 -8.46 -10.56 2.61
C TYR A 85 -8.85 -11.19 3.96
N TYR A 86 -9.94 -10.73 4.58
CA TYR A 86 -10.31 -11.08 5.97
C TYR A 86 -10.59 -12.56 6.24
N GLN A 87 -10.83 -13.36 5.21
CA GLN A 87 -11.02 -14.81 5.27
C GLN A 87 -9.94 -15.58 4.52
N ASP A 88 -8.79 -14.96 4.24
CA ASP A 88 -7.70 -15.68 3.64
C ASP A 88 -7.12 -16.72 4.62
N PRO A 89 -6.90 -17.98 4.18
CA PRO A 89 -6.44 -19.03 5.08
C PRO A 89 -4.98 -18.87 5.53
N LEU A 90 -4.17 -18.14 4.78
CA LEU A 90 -2.75 -17.91 5.08
C LEU A 90 -2.51 -16.50 5.61
N GLY A 91 -3.32 -15.53 5.22
CA GLY A 91 -3.23 -14.16 5.69
C GLY A 91 -3.77 -13.98 7.10
N GLY A 92 -3.40 -12.89 7.73
CA GLY A 92 -3.88 -12.56 9.08
C GLY A 92 -4.51 -11.17 9.17
N MET A 93 -4.79 -10.55 8.03
CA MET A 93 -5.38 -9.23 7.91
C MET A 93 -6.91 -9.29 7.80
N ARG A 94 -7.56 -8.14 7.74
CA ARG A 94 -9.03 -8.03 7.71
C ARG A 94 -9.51 -7.07 6.63
N VAL A 95 -8.87 -7.10 5.47
CA VAL A 95 -9.26 -6.27 4.33
C VAL A 95 -10.47 -6.89 3.64
N THR A 96 -11.45 -6.06 3.29
CA THR A 96 -12.62 -6.46 2.50
C THR A 96 -12.45 -6.05 1.03
N PRO A 97 -13.29 -6.54 0.10
CA PRO A 97 -13.25 -6.10 -1.30
C PRO A 97 -13.28 -4.57 -1.46
N GLU A 98 -14.06 -3.87 -0.63
CA GLU A 98 -14.14 -2.41 -0.62
C GLU A 98 -12.81 -1.75 -0.21
N GLY A 99 -12.04 -2.40 0.67
CA GLY A 99 -10.71 -1.93 1.07
C GLY A 99 -9.71 -1.99 -0.09
N PHE A 100 -9.75 -3.05 -0.90
CA PHE A 100 -8.90 -3.15 -2.10
C PHE A 100 -9.29 -2.10 -3.14
N ALA A 101 -10.58 -1.89 -3.41
CA ALA A 101 -11.06 -0.84 -4.31
C ALA A 101 -10.63 0.56 -3.82
N ALA A 102 -10.75 0.83 -2.53
CA ALA A 102 -10.34 2.10 -1.94
C ALA A 102 -8.82 2.35 -2.07
N MET A 103 -7.98 1.33 -1.87
CA MET A 103 -6.54 1.42 -2.12
C MET A 103 -6.24 1.67 -3.60
N ALA A 104 -6.96 1.00 -4.51
CA ALA A 104 -6.84 1.24 -5.95
C ALA A 104 -7.17 2.69 -6.30
N ARG A 105 -8.24 3.28 -5.73
CA ARG A 105 -8.58 4.71 -5.95
C ARG A 105 -7.45 5.64 -5.55
N VAL A 106 -6.79 5.41 -4.42
CA VAL A 106 -5.64 6.24 -4.01
C VAL A 106 -4.51 6.15 -5.05
N LEU A 107 -4.21 4.94 -5.54
CA LEU A 107 -3.20 4.76 -6.60
C LEU A 107 -3.58 5.44 -7.91
N LEU A 108 -4.85 5.36 -8.32
CA LEU A 108 -5.35 6.04 -9.52
C LEU A 108 -5.24 7.56 -9.38
N ASN A 109 -5.60 8.11 -8.23
CA ASN A 109 -5.46 9.55 -7.97
C ASN A 109 -3.99 10.03 -8.06
N ILE A 110 -3.05 9.22 -7.57
CA ILE A 110 -1.61 9.48 -7.71
C ILE A 110 -1.20 9.39 -9.19
N ALA A 111 -1.64 8.35 -9.90
CA ALA A 111 -1.30 8.12 -11.30
C ALA A 111 -1.81 9.24 -12.21
N ASP A 112 -3.03 9.71 -11.98
CA ASP A 112 -3.61 10.83 -12.74
C ASP A 112 -2.78 12.10 -12.60
N GLN A 113 -2.31 12.38 -11.39
CA GLN A 113 -1.50 13.57 -11.10
C GLN A 113 -0.05 13.44 -11.59
N CYS A 114 0.54 12.25 -11.57
CA CYS A 114 1.97 12.06 -11.81
C CYS A 114 2.29 11.48 -13.19
N CYS A 115 1.48 10.52 -13.67
CA CYS A 115 1.85 9.72 -14.84
C CYS A 115 0.70 9.45 -15.81
N SER A 116 -0.28 10.35 -15.91
CA SER A 116 -1.39 10.26 -16.88
C SER A 116 -2.12 8.92 -16.81
N GLY A 117 -2.39 8.43 -15.60
CA GLY A 117 -3.14 7.21 -15.34
C GLY A 117 -2.36 5.89 -15.59
N ARG A 118 -1.05 5.94 -15.81
CA ARG A 118 -0.26 4.73 -16.11
C ARG A 118 -0.07 3.87 -14.86
N VAL A 119 -0.95 2.87 -14.72
CA VAL A 119 -0.91 1.85 -13.65
C VAL A 119 -0.94 0.47 -14.28
N VAL A 120 -0.06 -0.41 -13.83
CA VAL A 120 -0.07 -1.84 -14.18
C VAL A 120 -0.19 -2.65 -12.91
N SER A 121 -1.20 -3.51 -12.83
CA SER A 121 -1.41 -4.42 -11.70
C SER A 121 -1.08 -5.85 -12.08
N VAL A 122 -0.26 -6.50 -11.28
CA VAL A 122 0.16 -7.90 -11.45
C VAL A 122 -0.35 -8.71 -10.27
N LEU A 123 -1.17 -9.73 -10.54
CA LEU A 123 -1.68 -10.63 -9.51
C LEU A 123 -0.53 -11.43 -8.89
N GLU A 124 -0.48 -11.46 -7.56
CA GLU A 124 0.46 -12.28 -6.79
C GLU A 124 -0.30 -13.24 -5.84
N GLY A 125 -0.46 -12.87 -4.55
CA GLY A 125 -1.09 -13.71 -3.55
C GLY A 125 -2.62 -13.61 -3.51
N GLY A 126 -3.24 -14.49 -2.73
CA GLY A 126 -4.67 -14.59 -2.50
C GLY A 126 -5.13 -16.05 -2.56
N TYR A 127 -5.35 -16.65 -1.39
CA TYR A 127 -5.53 -18.10 -1.24
C TYR A 127 -6.98 -18.48 -0.88
N ASN A 128 -7.84 -17.50 -0.64
CA ASN A 128 -9.28 -17.66 -0.64
C ASN A 128 -9.83 -17.33 -2.02
N VAL A 129 -10.16 -18.35 -2.83
CA VAL A 129 -10.58 -18.17 -4.23
C VAL A 129 -11.79 -17.23 -4.38
N VAL A 130 -12.78 -17.35 -3.48
CA VAL A 130 -13.96 -16.47 -3.49
C VAL A 130 -13.58 -15.04 -3.09
N GLY A 131 -12.74 -14.90 -2.08
CA GLY A 131 -12.21 -13.62 -1.62
C GLY A 131 -11.36 -12.93 -2.70
N LEU A 132 -10.48 -13.69 -3.35
CA LEU A 132 -9.68 -13.23 -4.49
C LEU A 132 -10.57 -12.70 -5.61
N ALA A 133 -11.55 -13.51 -6.07
CA ALA A 133 -12.44 -13.11 -7.15
C ALA A 133 -13.23 -11.82 -6.83
N ARG A 134 -13.76 -11.72 -5.59
CA ARG A 134 -14.51 -10.53 -5.14
C ARG A 134 -13.63 -9.29 -5.04
N SER A 135 -12.43 -9.46 -4.47
CA SER A 135 -11.50 -8.34 -4.27
C SER A 135 -10.89 -7.86 -5.58
N ALA A 136 -10.51 -8.77 -6.47
CA ALA A 136 -10.03 -8.43 -7.81
C ALA A 136 -11.15 -7.73 -8.62
N LYS A 137 -12.39 -8.25 -8.56
CA LYS A 137 -13.55 -7.60 -9.20
C LYS A 137 -13.73 -6.17 -8.72
N ALA A 138 -13.78 -5.94 -7.39
CA ALA A 138 -13.95 -4.61 -6.83
C ALA A 138 -12.80 -3.65 -7.21
N THR A 139 -11.57 -4.17 -7.27
CA THR A 139 -10.40 -3.41 -7.74
C THR A 139 -10.55 -3.01 -9.21
N LEU A 140 -10.96 -3.93 -10.07
CA LEU A 140 -11.17 -3.67 -11.51
C LEU A 140 -12.31 -2.70 -11.74
N GLU A 141 -13.45 -2.85 -11.05
CA GLU A 141 -14.58 -1.92 -11.14
C GLU A 141 -14.15 -0.49 -10.81
N GLU A 142 -13.27 -0.32 -9.82
CA GLU A 142 -12.70 0.99 -9.48
C GLU A 142 -11.71 1.48 -10.55
N MET A 143 -10.88 0.60 -11.13
CA MET A 143 -9.94 0.93 -12.20
C MET A 143 -10.65 1.32 -13.52
N PHE A 144 -11.84 0.77 -13.78
CA PHE A 144 -12.67 1.11 -14.93
C PHE A 144 -13.68 2.23 -14.67
N ASP A 145 -13.61 2.85 -13.49
CA ASP A 145 -14.51 3.93 -13.07
C ASP A 145 -15.99 3.53 -12.98
N GLU A 146 -16.28 2.22 -12.88
CA GLU A 146 -17.61 1.67 -12.64
C GLU A 146 -18.08 1.92 -11.20
N THR A 147 -17.12 2.02 -10.27
CA THR A 147 -17.30 2.54 -8.93
C THR A 147 -16.43 3.77 -8.75
N HIS A 148 -16.75 4.63 -7.79
CA HIS A 148 -15.91 5.81 -7.51
C HIS A 148 -15.86 6.09 -6.02
N TYR A 149 -14.68 5.85 -5.43
CA TYR A 149 -14.42 6.16 -4.02
C TYR A 149 -14.02 7.63 -3.88
N THR A 150 -14.99 8.48 -3.56
CA THR A 150 -14.77 9.90 -3.29
C THR A 150 -13.88 10.11 -2.06
N ASP A 151 -13.23 11.28 -1.95
CA ASP A 151 -12.47 11.66 -0.75
C ASP A 151 -13.27 11.56 0.53
N LYS A 152 -14.57 11.91 0.49
CA LYS A 152 -15.47 11.77 1.64
C LYS A 152 -15.57 10.30 2.10
N LYS A 153 -15.68 9.36 1.15
CA LYS A 153 -15.75 7.92 1.44
C LYS A 153 -14.41 7.40 1.95
N LEU A 154 -13.31 7.80 1.32
CA LEU A 154 -11.96 7.44 1.77
C LEU A 154 -11.69 7.96 3.18
N ASN A 155 -12.06 9.22 3.49
CA ASN A 155 -11.94 9.80 4.83
C ASN A 155 -12.74 9.02 5.88
N ALA A 156 -13.97 8.62 5.56
CA ALA A 156 -14.79 7.83 6.47
C ALA A 156 -14.16 6.47 6.76
N MET A 157 -13.68 5.77 5.73
CA MET A 157 -13.00 4.49 5.90
C MET A 157 -11.68 4.62 6.68
N GLU A 158 -10.94 5.69 6.46
CA GLU A 158 -9.70 5.97 7.18
C GLU A 158 -9.92 6.15 8.69
N GLN A 159 -11.03 6.74 9.10
CA GLN A 159 -11.39 6.90 10.51
C GLN A 159 -11.60 5.56 11.23
N GLU A 160 -11.87 4.49 10.49
CA GLU A 160 -12.01 3.13 11.02
C GLU A 160 -10.67 2.41 11.24
N ALA A 161 -9.52 3.10 11.06
CA ALA A 161 -8.20 2.54 11.29
C ALA A 161 -8.05 2.01 12.71
N ASP A 162 -7.52 0.81 12.85
CA ASP A 162 -7.35 0.17 14.16
C ASP A 162 -6.26 0.85 15.01
N GLU A 163 -6.54 0.99 16.30
CA GLU A 163 -5.67 1.70 17.25
C GLU A 163 -4.28 1.07 17.38
N LYS A 164 -4.15 -0.26 17.27
CA LYS A 164 -2.89 -0.98 17.46
C LYS A 164 -1.87 -0.73 16.33
N ASN A 165 -2.32 -0.33 15.14
CA ASN A 165 -1.46 -0.02 14.01
C ASN A 165 -1.15 1.48 13.87
N LYS A 166 -1.84 2.38 14.55
CA LYS A 166 -1.52 3.82 14.57
C LYS A 166 -0.07 4.12 15.00
N PRO A 167 0.52 3.45 16.03
CA PRO A 167 1.93 3.64 16.36
C PRO A 167 2.87 3.20 15.23
N VAL A 168 2.53 2.14 14.50
CA VAL A 168 3.33 1.66 13.35
C VAL A 168 3.38 2.75 12.27
N LEU A 169 2.23 3.30 11.88
CA LEU A 169 2.17 4.37 10.87
C LEU A 169 2.99 5.59 11.29
N ARG A 170 2.89 6.01 12.56
CA ARG A 170 3.72 7.11 13.10
C ARG A 170 5.21 6.80 13.05
N SER A 171 5.61 5.56 13.39
CA SER A 171 7.01 5.15 13.33
C SER A 171 7.55 5.14 11.90
N VAL A 172 6.75 4.72 10.92
CA VAL A 172 7.12 4.79 9.50
C VAL A 172 7.35 6.24 9.09
N ILE A 173 6.39 7.13 9.34
CA ILE A 173 6.51 8.56 9.02
C ILE A 173 7.76 9.15 9.67
N SER A 174 7.98 8.90 10.97
CA SER A 174 9.17 9.38 11.68
C SER A 174 10.48 8.87 11.07
N GLY A 175 10.52 7.62 10.63
CA GLY A 175 11.71 7.01 10.03
C GLY A 175 12.06 7.54 8.65
N ILE A 176 11.05 7.93 7.85
CA ILE A 176 11.24 8.41 6.46
C ILE A 176 11.23 9.93 6.33
N SER A 177 10.67 10.67 7.29
CA SER A 177 10.60 12.14 7.25
C SER A 177 11.95 12.86 7.04
N PRO A 178 13.12 12.34 7.46
CA PRO A 178 14.40 12.95 7.12
C PRO A 178 14.73 12.96 5.63
N TYR A 179 14.08 12.11 4.85
CA TYR A 179 14.33 11.95 3.40
C TYR A 179 13.26 12.60 2.52
N TRP A 180 12.10 12.92 3.11
CA TRP A 180 10.93 13.44 2.41
C TRP A 180 10.34 14.66 3.13
N ASN A 181 10.49 15.83 2.54
CA ASN A 181 9.96 17.08 3.12
C ASN A 181 8.45 17.25 2.79
N VAL A 182 7.65 16.27 3.19
CA VAL A 182 6.20 16.20 2.88
C VAL A 182 5.32 15.90 4.11
N PHE A 183 5.92 15.75 5.29
CA PHE A 183 5.25 15.43 6.57
C PHE A 183 5.30 16.58 7.56
#